data_ddf61a8e8cf8e63bbaecb79f931eec75
#
_entry.id   ddf61a8e8cf8e63bbaecb79f931eec75
#
_cell.length_a   1.000
_cell.length_b   1.000
_cell.length_c   1.000
_cell.angle_alpha   90.00
_cell.angle_beta   90.00
_cell.angle_gamma   90.00
#
_symmetry.space_group_name_H-M   'P 1'
#
loop_
_entity.id
_entity.type
_entity.pdbx_description
1 polymer ?
#
loop_
_entity_poly.entity_id
_entity_poly.type
_entity_poly.pdbx_seq_one_letter_code
_entity_poly.pdbx_strand_id
1 'polypeptide(L)'
;TWYYPLSQLQPDQQKVQDEVNKIVKEKINATVKLMPVSIGDYVQKMNTVLAAGEKFDILWTGYMLKPEELVRKGAIQPLDDLLNQYAPELKSDVPQVMWDGLSVDGKIYGIPNQQINGSRYGFIVLKELADKYKLDTTKIKKIEDIEP
;
A
#
# COMPACT_ATOMS: atom_id res chain seq x y z
N THR A 1 -0.52 7.38 16.00
CA THR A 1 0.50 7.77 14.99
C THR A 1 0.47 6.81 13.83
N TRP A 2 0.38 7.33 12.60
CA TRP A 2 0.30 6.56 11.36
C TRP A 2 1.38 7.02 10.37
N TYR A 3 2.38 6.18 10.10
CA TYR A 3 3.42 6.42 9.10
C TYR A 3 3.04 5.84 7.74
N TYR A 4 3.17 6.63 6.67
CA TYR A 4 2.91 6.19 5.30
C TYR A 4 3.74 6.98 4.27
N PRO A 5 4.09 6.36 3.11
CA PRO A 5 4.86 7.02 2.07
C PRO A 5 3.97 7.89 1.18
N LEU A 6 4.51 9.01 0.72
CA LEU A 6 3.93 9.87 -0.31
C LEU A 6 4.97 10.20 -1.38
N SER A 7 4.52 10.31 -2.63
CA SER A 7 5.39 10.78 -3.73
C SER A 7 5.81 12.23 -3.52
N GLN A 8 4.93 13.05 -2.96
CA GLN A 8 5.17 14.45 -2.63
C GLN A 8 4.34 14.85 -1.42
N LEU A 9 4.96 15.54 -0.47
CA LEU A 9 4.26 16.09 0.68
C LEU A 9 3.24 17.14 0.22
N GLN A 10 2.02 17.03 0.76
CA GLN A 10 0.91 17.88 0.35
C GLN A 10 0.81 19.13 1.25
N PRO A 11 0.59 20.33 0.67
CA PRO A 11 0.50 21.57 1.46
C PRO A 11 -0.71 21.57 2.43
N ASP A 12 -1.79 20.87 2.07
CA ASP A 12 -3.01 20.80 2.86
C ASP A 12 -3.05 19.63 3.86
N GLN A 13 -1.90 19.00 4.13
CA GLN A 13 -1.80 17.85 5.05
C GLN A 13 -2.48 18.10 6.40
N GLN A 14 -2.30 19.29 6.98
CA GLN A 14 -2.91 19.62 8.26
C GLN A 14 -4.44 19.70 8.17
N LYS A 15 -4.98 20.28 7.12
CA LYS A 15 -6.43 20.33 6.91
C LYS A 15 -7.04 18.93 6.80
N VAL A 16 -6.37 18.05 6.04
CA VAL A 16 -6.79 16.64 5.92
C VAL A 16 -6.77 15.94 7.28
N GLN A 17 -5.71 16.12 8.05
CA GLN A 17 -5.61 15.55 9.40
C GLN A 17 -6.73 16.04 10.31
N ASP A 18 -7.05 17.34 10.27
CA ASP A 18 -8.10 17.94 11.10
C ASP A 18 -9.48 17.36 10.74
N GLU A 19 -9.79 17.20 9.45
CA GLU A 19 -11.06 16.59 9.01
C GLU A 19 -11.13 15.09 9.37
N VAL A 20 -10.06 14.35 9.15
CA VAL A 20 -9.98 12.93 9.58
C VAL A 20 -10.22 12.83 11.08
N ASN A 21 -9.62 13.70 11.89
CA ASN A 21 -9.76 13.66 13.34
C ASN A 21 -11.16 14.00 13.84
N LYS A 22 -11.96 14.80 13.12
CA LYS A 22 -13.37 14.99 13.45
C LYS A 22 -14.14 13.69 13.39
N ILE A 23 -13.97 12.94 12.27
CA ILE A 23 -14.64 11.66 12.04
C ILE A 23 -14.18 10.59 13.04
N VAL A 24 -12.88 10.45 13.22
CA VAL A 24 -12.29 9.44 14.12
C VAL A 24 -12.67 9.70 15.56
N LYS A 25 -12.68 10.99 15.98
CA LYS A 25 -13.11 11.37 17.32
C LYS A 25 -14.56 11.04 17.57
N GLU A 26 -15.44 11.31 16.61
CA GLU A 26 -16.87 11.00 16.71
C GLU A 26 -17.12 9.48 16.77
N LYS A 27 -16.47 8.72 15.87
CA LYS A 27 -16.76 7.28 15.70
C LYS A 27 -16.14 6.38 16.75
N ILE A 28 -14.92 6.66 17.16
CA ILE A 28 -14.13 5.78 18.05
C ILE A 28 -13.44 6.50 19.20
N ASN A 29 -13.77 7.77 19.44
CA ASN A 29 -13.19 8.61 20.49
C ASN A 29 -11.65 8.64 20.50
N ALA A 30 -11.04 8.64 19.33
CA ALA A 30 -9.59 8.68 19.16
C ALA A 30 -9.16 9.85 18.27
N THR A 31 -7.87 10.08 18.19
CA THR A 31 -7.26 11.01 17.21
C THR A 31 -6.09 10.33 16.52
N VAL A 32 -5.85 10.68 15.27
CA VAL A 32 -4.74 10.15 14.47
C VAL A 32 -3.75 11.28 14.17
N LYS A 33 -2.48 11.02 14.41
CA LYS A 33 -1.39 11.87 13.91
C LYS A 33 -0.85 11.25 12.63
N LEU A 34 -1.09 11.92 11.51
CA LEU A 34 -0.63 11.50 10.20
C LEU A 34 0.84 11.91 10.01
N MET A 35 1.69 10.94 9.71
CA MET A 35 3.14 11.10 9.55
C MET A 35 3.57 10.70 8.12
N PRO A 36 3.26 11.54 7.11
CA PRO A 36 3.70 11.28 5.75
C PRO A 36 5.23 11.41 5.65
N VAL A 37 5.83 10.51 4.89
CA VAL A 37 7.26 10.53 4.60
C VAL A 37 7.44 10.43 3.08
N SER A 38 8.44 11.11 2.52
CA SER A 38 8.72 10.97 1.09
C SER A 38 9.02 9.52 0.75
N ILE A 39 8.56 9.05 -0.41
CA ILE A 39 8.74 7.65 -0.82
C ILE A 39 10.21 7.24 -0.86
N GLY A 40 11.11 8.19 -1.20
CA GLY A 40 12.55 7.96 -1.24
C GLY A 40 13.17 7.77 0.14
N ASP A 41 12.61 8.40 1.17
CA ASP A 41 13.16 8.38 2.54
C ASP A 41 12.44 7.39 3.45
N TYR A 42 11.31 6.82 3.00
CA TYR A 42 10.40 6.05 3.86
C TYR A 42 11.09 4.88 4.56
N VAL A 43 11.83 4.06 3.80
CA VAL A 43 12.51 2.88 4.36
C VAL A 43 13.56 3.27 5.38
N GLN A 44 14.36 4.29 5.08
CA GLN A 44 15.38 4.79 6.00
C GLN A 44 14.76 5.36 7.28
N LYS A 45 13.71 6.18 7.14
CA LYS A 45 12.99 6.74 8.30
C LYS A 45 12.40 5.63 9.17
N MET A 46 11.74 4.64 8.56
CA MET A 46 11.13 3.55 9.33
C MET A 46 12.18 2.67 10.02
N ASN A 47 13.30 2.38 9.37
CA ASN A 47 14.40 1.67 10.02
C ASN A 47 14.94 2.44 11.25
N THR A 48 15.02 3.77 11.16
CA THR A 48 15.44 4.61 12.31
C THR A 48 14.42 4.56 13.45
N VAL A 49 13.12 4.70 13.13
CA VAL A 49 12.01 4.62 14.10
C VAL A 49 12.03 3.27 14.83
N LEU A 50 12.17 2.18 14.07
CA LEU A 50 12.23 0.82 14.62
C LEU A 50 13.48 0.60 15.49
N ALA A 51 14.65 1.04 15.04
CA ALA A 51 15.90 0.89 15.79
C ALA A 51 15.93 1.71 17.07
N ALA A 52 15.27 2.88 17.08
CA ALA A 52 15.14 3.74 18.26
C ALA A 52 14.06 3.27 19.24
N GLY A 53 13.23 2.28 18.88
CA GLY A 53 12.09 1.85 19.69
C GLY A 53 11.01 2.94 19.83
N GLU A 54 10.95 3.87 18.88
CA GLU A 54 9.91 4.90 18.86
C GLU A 54 8.52 4.27 18.74
N LYS A 55 7.56 4.75 19.51
CA LYS A 55 6.18 4.25 19.44
C LYS A 55 5.48 4.73 18.17
N PHE A 56 4.85 3.81 17.50
CA PHE A 56 3.88 4.07 16.43
C PHE A 56 2.73 3.07 16.55
N ASP A 57 1.58 3.39 15.94
CA ASP A 57 0.40 2.53 16.00
C ASP A 57 0.17 1.83 14.66
N ILE A 58 0.36 2.56 13.55
CA ILE A 58 0.15 2.07 12.19
C ILE A 58 1.33 2.51 11.32
N LEU A 59 1.80 1.60 10.49
CA LEU A 59 2.76 1.90 9.42
C LEU A 59 2.33 1.23 8.12
N TRP A 60 2.66 1.85 7.00
CA TRP A 60 2.49 1.22 5.70
C TRP A 60 3.57 0.17 5.45
N THR A 61 3.16 -1.02 5.02
CA THR A 61 4.04 -2.12 4.61
C THR A 61 3.83 -2.45 3.13
N GLY A 62 4.77 -3.14 2.52
CA GLY A 62 4.68 -3.58 1.13
C GLY A 62 6.05 -3.89 0.55
N TYR A 63 6.21 -3.71 -0.77
CA TYR A 63 7.44 -4.06 -1.47
C TYR A 63 8.71 -3.34 -0.97
N MET A 64 8.57 -2.14 -0.38
CA MET A 64 9.71 -1.38 0.18
C MET A 64 10.02 -1.75 1.63
N LEU A 65 9.01 -2.16 2.40
CA LEU A 65 9.13 -2.50 3.81
C LEU A 65 8.36 -3.81 4.04
N LYS A 66 9.07 -4.92 3.90
CA LYS A 66 8.48 -6.26 3.85
C LYS A 66 7.93 -6.69 5.20
N PRO A 67 6.66 -7.16 5.27
CA PRO A 67 6.06 -7.65 6.50
C PRO A 67 6.89 -8.72 7.21
N GLU A 68 7.48 -9.66 6.47
CA GLU A 68 8.27 -10.76 7.01
C GLU A 68 9.50 -10.27 7.79
N GLU A 69 10.12 -9.18 7.34
CA GLU A 69 11.26 -8.58 8.04
C GLU A 69 10.82 -7.89 9.33
N LEU A 70 9.64 -7.25 9.33
CA LEU A 70 9.07 -6.61 10.51
C LEU A 70 8.64 -7.64 11.55
N VAL A 71 8.06 -8.75 11.11
CA VAL A 71 7.70 -9.88 11.99
C VAL A 71 8.95 -10.46 12.67
N ARG A 72 10.01 -10.73 11.89
CA ARG A 72 11.27 -11.24 12.46
C ARG A 72 11.92 -10.29 13.47
N LYS A 73 11.72 -8.99 13.30
CA LYS A 73 12.19 -7.95 14.25
C LYS A 73 11.27 -7.77 15.45
N GLY A 74 10.12 -8.44 15.48
CA GLY A 74 9.08 -8.23 16.52
C GLY A 74 8.48 -6.83 16.49
N ALA A 75 8.50 -6.16 15.33
CA ALA A 75 8.08 -4.77 15.16
C ALA A 75 6.57 -4.61 14.93
N ILE A 76 5.91 -5.66 14.51
CA ILE A 76 4.46 -5.71 14.26
C ILE A 76 3.87 -6.95 14.92
N GLN A 77 2.58 -6.88 15.26
CA GLN A 77 1.85 -7.95 15.94
C GLN A 77 0.86 -8.63 14.99
N PRO A 78 0.47 -9.90 15.27
CA PRO A 78 -0.59 -10.55 14.52
C PRO A 78 -1.93 -9.84 14.76
N LEU A 79 -2.77 -9.80 13.74
CA LEU A 79 -4.05 -9.10 13.74
C LEU A 79 -5.27 -10.03 13.77
N ASP A 80 -5.08 -11.36 13.78
CA ASP A 80 -6.16 -12.33 13.66
C ASP A 80 -7.27 -12.12 14.70
N ASP A 81 -6.90 -12.03 15.98
CA ASP A 81 -7.87 -11.84 17.08
C ASP A 81 -8.53 -10.46 17.01
N LEU A 82 -7.78 -9.42 16.67
CA LEU A 82 -8.30 -8.07 16.52
C LEU A 82 -9.30 -7.97 15.36
N LEU A 83 -8.98 -8.59 14.21
CA LEU A 83 -9.87 -8.64 13.06
C LEU A 83 -11.15 -9.41 13.38
N ASN A 84 -11.05 -10.55 14.05
CA ASN A 84 -12.22 -11.34 14.45
C ASN A 84 -13.12 -10.59 15.44
N GLN A 85 -12.54 -9.82 16.34
CA GLN A 85 -13.28 -9.11 17.39
C GLN A 85 -13.87 -7.78 16.90
N TYR A 86 -13.13 -7.01 16.10
CA TYR A 86 -13.49 -5.62 15.80
C TYR A 86 -13.87 -5.35 14.34
N ALA A 87 -13.51 -6.25 13.43
CA ALA A 87 -13.79 -6.07 11.99
C ALA A 87 -14.00 -7.42 11.28
N PRO A 88 -14.91 -8.28 11.74
CA PRO A 88 -15.14 -9.60 11.12
C PRO A 88 -15.62 -9.49 9.66
N GLU A 89 -16.39 -8.46 9.33
CA GLU A 89 -16.88 -8.18 7.98
C GLU A 89 -15.73 -7.88 7.00
N LEU A 90 -14.67 -7.25 7.47
CA LEU A 90 -13.51 -6.92 6.62
C LEU A 90 -12.85 -8.18 6.04
N LYS A 91 -12.86 -9.28 6.80
CA LYS A 91 -12.31 -10.56 6.35
C LYS A 91 -13.10 -11.16 5.19
N SER A 92 -14.41 -10.94 5.15
CA SER A 92 -15.27 -11.41 4.06
C SER A 92 -15.25 -10.49 2.84
N ASP A 93 -15.01 -9.20 3.05
CA ASP A 93 -15.05 -8.19 1.99
C ASP A 93 -13.76 -8.17 1.14
N VAL A 94 -12.65 -8.61 1.70
CA VAL A 94 -11.35 -8.65 1.03
C VAL A 94 -11.05 -10.06 0.52
N PRO A 95 -10.66 -10.23 -0.76
CA PRO A 95 -10.31 -11.52 -1.33
C PRO A 95 -9.20 -12.25 -0.54
N GLN A 96 -9.35 -13.56 -0.34
CA GLN A 96 -8.40 -14.37 0.46
C GLN A 96 -6.95 -14.23 -0.02
N VAL A 97 -6.71 -14.19 -1.33
CA VAL A 97 -5.36 -14.04 -1.91
C VAL A 97 -4.63 -12.79 -1.42
N MET A 98 -5.37 -11.73 -1.05
CA MET A 98 -4.77 -10.49 -0.52
C MET A 98 -4.36 -10.67 0.95
N TRP A 99 -5.13 -11.44 1.73
CA TRP A 99 -4.76 -11.81 3.10
C TRP A 99 -3.54 -12.72 3.13
N ASP A 100 -3.47 -13.68 2.20
CA ASP A 100 -2.33 -14.58 2.07
C ASP A 100 -1.03 -13.82 1.83
N GLY A 101 -1.09 -12.73 1.04
CA GLY A 101 0.05 -11.84 0.78
C GLY A 101 0.55 -11.05 1.99
N LEU A 102 -0.22 -10.97 3.07
CA LEU A 102 0.14 -10.30 4.33
C LEU A 102 0.22 -11.26 5.51
N SER A 103 0.19 -12.57 5.23
CA SER A 103 0.33 -13.61 6.22
C SER A 103 1.77 -14.10 6.32
N VAL A 104 2.26 -14.25 7.53
CA VAL A 104 3.57 -14.83 7.85
C VAL A 104 3.34 -15.95 8.86
N ASP A 105 3.84 -17.16 8.56
CA ASP A 105 3.65 -18.36 9.39
C ASP A 105 2.17 -18.60 9.78
N GLY A 106 1.26 -18.37 8.82
CA GLY A 106 -0.18 -18.59 8.99
C GLY A 106 -0.93 -17.55 9.82
N LYS A 107 -0.30 -16.45 10.19
CA LYS A 107 -0.91 -15.32 10.92
C LYS A 107 -0.93 -14.06 10.06
N ILE A 108 -2.00 -13.29 10.15
CA ILE A 108 -2.20 -12.04 9.43
C ILE A 108 -1.50 -10.90 10.18
N TYR A 109 -0.63 -10.16 9.49
CA TYR A 109 0.11 -9.02 10.08
C TYR A 109 -0.20 -7.66 9.45
N GLY A 110 -1.12 -7.61 8.51
CA GLY A 110 -1.50 -6.36 7.87
C GLY A 110 -2.91 -6.40 7.30
N ILE A 111 -3.48 -5.23 7.08
CA ILE A 111 -4.75 -5.07 6.38
C ILE A 111 -4.43 -4.74 4.92
N PRO A 112 -4.92 -5.54 3.95
CA PRO A 112 -4.67 -5.28 2.54
C PRO A 112 -5.26 -3.96 2.06
N ASN A 113 -4.51 -3.20 1.30
CA ASN A 113 -5.02 -2.05 0.58
C ASN A 113 -5.67 -2.51 -0.73
N GLN A 114 -6.98 -2.67 -0.73
CA GLN A 114 -7.73 -3.10 -1.90
C GLN A 114 -7.96 -1.92 -2.86
N GLN A 115 -7.05 -1.71 -3.77
CA GLN A 115 -7.11 -0.64 -4.78
C GLN A 115 -7.17 -1.18 -6.20
N ILE A 116 -6.08 -1.83 -6.62
CA ILE A 116 -5.88 -2.35 -7.97
C ILE A 116 -5.37 -3.78 -7.85
N ASN A 117 -6.14 -4.73 -8.37
CA ASN A 117 -5.79 -6.16 -8.31
C ASN A 117 -4.79 -6.59 -9.39
N GLY A 118 -4.42 -5.68 -10.28
CA GLY A 118 -3.45 -5.95 -11.32
C GLY A 118 -3.10 -4.69 -12.10
N SER A 119 -1.90 -4.66 -12.63
CA SER A 119 -1.45 -3.63 -13.54
C SER A 119 -0.94 -4.29 -14.84
N ARG A 120 -1.19 -3.65 -15.97
CA ARG A 120 -0.70 -4.11 -17.27
C ARG A 120 0.31 -3.12 -17.79
N TYR A 121 1.43 -3.64 -18.23
CA TYR A 121 2.38 -2.86 -19.01
C TYR A 121 2.01 -2.95 -20.49
N GLY A 122 2.16 -1.85 -21.21
CA GLY A 122 1.85 -1.79 -22.64
C GLY A 122 2.69 -0.75 -23.34
N PHE A 123 2.78 -0.89 -24.64
CA PHE A 123 3.39 0.11 -25.51
C PHE A 123 2.30 0.96 -26.15
N ILE A 124 2.51 2.27 -26.19
CA ILE A 124 1.64 3.22 -26.89
C ILE A 124 2.36 3.66 -28.14
N VAL A 125 1.71 3.52 -29.29
CA VAL A 125 2.22 3.97 -30.57
C VAL A 125 1.36 5.13 -31.06
N LEU A 126 2.00 6.20 -31.54
CA LEU A 126 1.26 7.30 -32.17
C LEU A 126 0.53 6.79 -33.39
N LYS A 127 -0.78 7.11 -33.49
CA LYS A 127 -1.63 6.63 -34.58
C LYS A 127 -1.06 7.01 -35.94
N GLU A 128 -0.55 8.23 -36.12
CA GLU A 128 0.06 8.71 -37.36
C GLU A 128 1.23 7.83 -37.82
N LEU A 129 2.06 7.34 -36.86
CA LEU A 129 3.18 6.46 -37.18
C LEU A 129 2.69 5.05 -37.50
N ALA A 130 1.71 4.55 -36.77
CA ALA A 130 1.11 3.25 -37.02
C ALA A 130 0.50 3.23 -38.46
N ASP A 131 -0.24 4.25 -38.82
CA ASP A 131 -0.86 4.39 -40.15
C ASP A 131 0.22 4.54 -41.27
N LYS A 132 1.24 5.39 -41.02
CA LYS A 132 2.33 5.62 -41.95
C LYS A 132 3.11 4.34 -42.30
N TYR A 133 3.39 3.54 -41.28
CA TYR A 133 4.16 2.31 -41.39
C TYR A 133 3.28 1.06 -41.53
N LYS A 134 1.96 1.24 -41.65
CA LYS A 134 0.95 0.16 -41.79
C LYS A 134 1.05 -0.87 -40.64
N LEU A 135 1.35 -0.40 -39.42
CA LEU A 135 1.44 -1.26 -38.25
C LEU A 135 0.03 -1.65 -37.76
N ASP A 136 -0.32 -2.90 -37.91
CA ASP A 136 -1.58 -3.45 -37.41
C ASP A 136 -1.40 -3.90 -35.98
N THR A 137 -1.73 -3.01 -35.02
CA THR A 137 -1.59 -3.26 -33.57
C THR A 137 -2.49 -4.38 -33.08
N THR A 138 -3.54 -4.78 -33.82
CA THR A 138 -4.42 -5.89 -33.44
C THR A 138 -3.76 -7.26 -33.52
N LYS A 139 -2.72 -7.36 -34.34
CA LYS A 139 -1.93 -8.58 -34.55
C LYS A 139 -0.82 -8.77 -33.51
N ILE A 140 -0.44 -7.70 -32.79
CA ILE A 140 0.62 -7.76 -31.78
C ILE A 140 0.08 -8.45 -30.54
N LYS A 141 0.59 -9.65 -30.23
CA LYS A 141 0.24 -10.46 -29.05
C LYS A 141 1.40 -10.62 -28.07
N LYS A 142 2.62 -10.46 -28.53
CA LYS A 142 3.86 -10.57 -27.78
C LYS A 142 4.87 -9.56 -28.34
N ILE A 143 5.95 -9.33 -27.60
CA ILE A 143 6.91 -8.26 -27.94
C ILE A 143 7.62 -8.51 -29.29
N GLU A 144 7.84 -9.77 -29.63
CA GLU A 144 8.48 -10.18 -30.90
C GLU A 144 7.62 -9.86 -32.12
N ASP A 145 6.32 -9.67 -31.95
CA ASP A 145 5.41 -9.30 -33.05
C ASP A 145 5.54 -7.82 -33.44
N ILE A 146 6.36 -7.04 -32.72
CA ILE A 146 6.61 -5.62 -33.02
C ILE A 146 7.67 -5.49 -34.10
N GLU A 147 8.55 -6.46 -34.25
CA GLU A 147 9.57 -6.48 -35.27
C GLU A 147 8.94 -6.85 -36.63
N PRO A 148 9.27 -6.13 -37.71
CA PRO A 148 8.76 -6.43 -39.07
C PRO A 148 9.32 -7.73 -39.63
#